data_0619ff038198ddc1156aa7a42dd05fc7
#
_entry.id   0619ff038198ddc1156aa7a42dd05fc7
#
_cell.length_a   1.000
_cell.length_b   1.000
_cell.length_c   1.000
_cell.angle_alpha   90.00
_cell.angle_beta   90.00
_cell.angle_gamma   90.00
#
_symmetry.space_group_name_H-M   'P 1'
#
loop_
_entity.id
_entity.type
_entity.pdbx_description
1 polymer ?
#
loop_
_entity_poly.entity_id
_entity_poly.type
_entity_poly.pdbx_seq_one_letter_code
_entity_poly.pdbx_strand_id
1 'polypeptide(L)'
;MSGSASVARTRGSALKAIFGRDRGVLIGVVHLAPLPGAPDHEGHEVEPIYERGLADARAYAAAGFDGLIVENHGDIPFSKPQDLGPETAAHMAVACDRIRRETGLPIGVNVLANGALHALAVANASGARFIRVNQWANAYIANEGLIEGAAATALRYRRALGAQDVRIFADAHVKHGAHAIVQDRPISELVRDVEFFNADAIIATGQRTGHSAD
;
A
#
# COMPACT_ATOMS: atom_id res chain seq x y z
N MET A 1 21.02 -36.90 -4.66
CA MET A 1 20.69 -35.49 -4.96
C MET A 1 19.19 -35.39 -5.14
N SER A 2 18.46 -35.20 -4.06
CA SER A 2 16.99 -35.07 -4.09
C SER A 2 16.65 -33.61 -4.31
N GLY A 3 16.12 -33.30 -5.49
CA GLY A 3 15.62 -31.98 -5.81
C GLY A 3 14.45 -31.64 -4.88
N SER A 4 14.65 -30.67 -4.00
CA SER A 4 13.60 -30.01 -3.27
C SER A 4 12.73 -29.23 -4.26
N ALA A 5 11.64 -29.83 -4.71
CA ALA A 5 10.60 -29.11 -5.43
C ALA A 5 10.02 -28.08 -4.48
N SER A 6 10.29 -26.81 -4.74
CA SER A 6 9.58 -25.69 -4.13
C SER A 6 8.09 -25.92 -4.34
N VAL A 7 7.35 -26.18 -3.26
CA VAL A 7 5.89 -26.21 -3.29
C VAL A 7 5.44 -24.78 -3.55
N ALA A 8 5.32 -24.42 -4.83
CA ALA A 8 4.62 -23.21 -5.22
C ALA A 8 3.19 -23.34 -4.69
N ARG A 9 2.88 -22.64 -3.60
CA ARG A 9 1.51 -22.47 -3.16
C ARG A 9 0.79 -21.77 -4.31
N THR A 10 -0.09 -22.49 -4.99
CA THR A 10 -1.06 -21.90 -5.92
C THR A 10 -1.97 -21.00 -5.11
N ARG A 11 -1.54 -19.75 -4.91
CA ARG A 11 -2.39 -18.71 -4.34
C ARG A 11 -3.37 -18.33 -5.44
N GLY A 12 -4.66 -18.46 -5.18
CA GLY A 12 -5.67 -17.91 -6.09
C GLY A 12 -5.47 -16.41 -6.28
N SER A 13 -5.91 -15.88 -7.41
CA SER A 13 -5.78 -14.45 -7.73
C SER A 13 -6.27 -13.57 -6.59
N ALA A 14 -5.40 -12.64 -6.14
CA ALA A 14 -5.74 -11.67 -5.11
C ALA A 14 -6.89 -10.76 -5.58
N LEU A 15 -6.89 -10.38 -6.86
CA LEU A 15 -7.97 -9.58 -7.45
C LEU A 15 -9.30 -10.31 -7.37
N LYS A 16 -9.34 -11.60 -7.73
CA LYS A 16 -10.56 -12.40 -7.65
C LYS A 16 -11.06 -12.54 -6.20
N ALA A 17 -10.15 -12.71 -5.26
CA ALA A 17 -10.51 -12.84 -3.84
C ALA A 17 -11.08 -11.55 -3.23
N ILE A 18 -10.68 -10.38 -3.75
CA ILE A 18 -11.12 -9.07 -3.25
C ILE A 18 -12.31 -8.55 -4.06
N PHE A 19 -12.25 -8.63 -5.39
CA PHE A 19 -13.16 -7.96 -6.32
C PHE A 19 -14.08 -8.90 -7.10
N GLY A 20 -13.96 -10.21 -6.90
CA GLY A 20 -14.74 -11.23 -7.62
C GLY A 20 -14.32 -11.48 -9.06
N ARG A 21 -13.34 -10.74 -9.59
CA ARG A 21 -12.83 -10.85 -10.97
C ARG A 21 -11.31 -10.66 -11.05
N ASP A 22 -10.68 -11.22 -12.08
CA ASP A 22 -9.21 -11.27 -12.21
C ASP A 22 -8.63 -10.13 -13.05
N ARG A 23 -9.47 -9.38 -13.76
CA ARG A 23 -9.05 -8.34 -14.71
C ARG A 23 -10.10 -7.24 -14.85
N GLY A 24 -9.67 -6.10 -15.40
CA GLY A 24 -10.54 -4.94 -15.62
C GLY A 24 -11.03 -4.30 -14.32
N VAL A 25 -10.29 -4.48 -13.22
CA VAL A 25 -10.59 -3.86 -11.93
C VAL A 25 -10.06 -2.44 -11.92
N LEU A 26 -10.92 -1.48 -11.60
CA LEU A 26 -10.57 -0.07 -11.44
C LEU A 26 -10.49 0.26 -9.95
N ILE A 27 -9.32 0.74 -9.51
CA ILE A 27 -9.08 1.12 -8.12
C ILE A 27 -8.75 2.61 -8.09
N GLY A 28 -9.58 3.40 -7.41
CA GLY A 28 -9.37 4.82 -7.17
C GLY A 28 -8.37 5.04 -6.02
N VAL A 29 -7.68 6.18 -6.03
CA VAL A 29 -6.74 6.54 -4.97
C VAL A 29 -7.24 7.79 -4.26
N VAL A 30 -7.55 7.65 -2.98
CA VAL A 30 -7.95 8.75 -2.09
C VAL A 30 -6.71 9.26 -1.37
N HIS A 31 -6.30 10.48 -1.67
CA HIS A 31 -5.19 11.16 -1.01
C HIS A 31 -5.73 11.97 0.17
N LEU A 32 -5.38 11.59 1.38
CA LEU A 32 -5.74 12.38 2.56
C LEU A 32 -4.94 13.69 2.58
N ALA A 33 -5.55 14.76 3.07
CA ALA A 33 -4.85 15.98 3.43
C ALA A 33 -3.86 15.72 4.59
N PRO A 34 -2.92 16.64 4.87
CA PRO A 34 -1.93 16.44 5.92
C PRO A 34 -2.55 16.02 7.25
N LEU A 35 -2.11 14.87 7.76
CA LEU A 35 -2.58 14.32 9.03
C LEU A 35 -1.91 15.01 10.22
N PRO A 36 -2.49 14.97 11.44
CA PRO A 36 -1.79 15.40 12.64
C PRO A 36 -0.41 14.75 12.75
N GLY A 37 0.62 15.57 12.99
CA GLY A 37 2.02 15.16 12.96
C GLY A 37 2.74 15.46 11.64
N ALA A 38 2.03 15.66 10.54
CA ALA A 38 2.63 16.11 9.28
C ALA A 38 3.02 17.61 9.34
N PRO A 39 4.11 18.02 8.65
CA PRO A 39 4.58 19.42 8.70
C PRO A 39 3.53 20.44 8.25
N ASP A 40 2.75 20.09 7.23
CA ASP A 40 1.74 20.98 6.66
C ASP A 40 0.34 20.80 7.27
N HIS A 41 0.24 20.08 8.42
CA HIS A 41 -1.01 20.00 9.14
C HIS A 41 -1.34 21.31 9.81
N GLU A 42 -2.39 21.99 9.35
CA GLU A 42 -2.86 23.24 9.91
C GLU A 42 -4.06 23.01 10.84
N GLY A 43 -3.92 23.43 12.09
CA GLY A 43 -5.01 23.42 13.06
C GLY A 43 -5.13 22.13 13.88
N HIS A 44 -6.21 22.07 14.68
CA HIS A 44 -6.48 20.94 15.59
C HIS A 44 -7.65 20.07 15.14
N GLU A 45 -8.39 20.51 14.14
CA GLU A 45 -9.57 19.83 13.64
C GLU A 45 -9.22 18.79 12.58
N VAL A 46 -9.57 17.54 12.83
CA VAL A 46 -9.32 16.42 11.92
C VAL A 46 -10.51 16.11 11.00
N GLU A 47 -11.72 16.58 11.39
CA GLU A 47 -12.93 16.30 10.64
C GLU A 47 -12.90 16.78 9.18
N PRO A 48 -12.35 17.95 8.83
CA PRO A 48 -12.21 18.38 7.45
C PRO A 48 -11.36 17.44 6.59
N ILE A 49 -10.34 16.80 7.19
CA ILE A 49 -9.49 15.81 6.51
C ILE A 49 -10.33 14.59 6.09
N TYR A 50 -11.13 14.09 7.03
CA TYR A 50 -11.99 12.93 6.78
C TYR A 50 -13.08 13.23 5.77
N GLU A 51 -13.74 14.39 5.88
CA GLU A 51 -14.81 14.78 4.95
C GLU A 51 -14.30 14.97 3.53
N ARG A 52 -13.10 15.52 3.35
CA ARG A 52 -12.46 15.61 2.04
C ARG A 52 -12.19 14.23 1.45
N GLY A 53 -11.59 13.31 2.23
CA GLY A 53 -11.37 11.93 1.80
C GLY A 53 -12.67 11.19 1.45
N LEU A 54 -13.73 11.43 2.23
CA LEU A 54 -15.06 10.89 1.94
C LEU A 54 -15.66 11.45 0.65
N ALA A 55 -15.50 12.74 0.38
CA ALA A 55 -15.97 13.36 -0.86
C ALA A 55 -15.31 12.73 -2.09
N ASP A 56 -13.97 12.55 -2.06
CA ASP A 56 -13.23 11.88 -3.13
C ASP A 56 -13.70 10.42 -3.29
N ALA A 57 -13.87 9.70 -2.18
CA ALA A 57 -14.34 8.31 -2.20
C ALA A 57 -15.75 8.17 -2.80
N ARG A 58 -16.68 9.07 -2.46
CA ARG A 58 -18.02 9.12 -3.06
C ARG A 58 -17.96 9.36 -4.57
N ALA A 59 -17.08 10.24 -5.02
CA ALA A 59 -16.89 10.51 -6.45
C ALA A 59 -16.41 9.28 -7.22
N TYR A 60 -15.43 8.54 -6.69
CA TYR A 60 -14.97 7.28 -7.26
C TYR A 60 -16.08 6.21 -7.26
N ALA A 61 -16.80 6.06 -6.17
CA ALA A 61 -17.90 5.10 -6.09
C ALA A 61 -19.01 5.42 -7.10
N ALA A 62 -19.39 6.69 -7.22
CA ALA A 62 -20.37 7.13 -8.21
C ALA A 62 -19.91 6.94 -9.66
N ALA A 63 -18.59 7.01 -9.91
CA ALA A 63 -17.99 6.74 -11.22
C ALA A 63 -17.84 5.25 -11.53
N GLY A 64 -18.26 4.34 -10.64
CA GLY A 64 -18.24 2.89 -10.87
C GLY A 64 -16.88 2.22 -10.66
N PHE A 65 -16.01 2.78 -9.83
CA PHE A 65 -14.78 2.11 -9.42
C PHE A 65 -15.08 0.89 -8.56
N ASP A 66 -14.22 -0.13 -8.65
CA ASP A 66 -14.39 -1.43 -7.96
C ASP A 66 -13.85 -1.43 -6.54
N GLY A 67 -12.93 -0.53 -6.24
CA GLY A 67 -12.31 -0.38 -4.93
C GLY A 67 -11.48 0.88 -4.83
N LEU A 68 -10.95 1.13 -3.63
CA LEU A 68 -10.18 2.33 -3.33
C LEU A 68 -8.88 1.98 -2.59
N ILE A 69 -7.84 2.80 -2.77
CA ILE A 69 -6.67 2.84 -1.88
C ILE A 69 -6.68 4.18 -1.17
N VAL A 70 -6.54 4.18 0.14
CA VAL A 70 -6.38 5.39 0.95
C VAL A 70 -4.90 5.59 1.26
N GLU A 71 -4.37 6.76 0.96
CA GLU A 71 -2.97 7.12 1.14
C GLU A 71 -2.83 8.42 1.96
N ASN A 72 -1.85 8.47 2.86
CA ASN A 72 -1.47 9.69 3.60
C ASN A 72 -0.60 10.62 2.74
N HIS A 73 -1.01 10.86 1.50
CA HIS A 73 -0.23 11.61 0.51
C HIS A 73 0.04 13.07 0.92
N GLY A 74 -0.78 13.65 1.77
CA GLY A 74 -0.60 15.00 2.28
C GLY A 74 0.54 15.16 3.29
N ASP A 75 1.09 14.06 3.83
CA ASP A 75 2.11 14.08 4.87
C ASP A 75 3.53 14.40 4.34
N ILE A 76 3.63 15.11 3.22
CA ILE A 76 4.91 15.49 2.60
C ILE A 76 5.63 16.55 3.49
N PRO A 77 6.96 16.39 3.71
CA PRO A 77 7.83 15.28 3.32
C PRO A 77 7.57 14.03 4.17
N PHE A 78 7.59 12.86 3.51
CA PHE A 78 7.29 11.61 4.20
C PHE A 78 8.41 11.19 5.15
N SER A 79 8.03 10.55 6.25
CA SER A 79 8.96 9.93 7.19
C SER A 79 9.32 8.51 6.73
N LYS A 80 10.51 8.04 7.12
CA LYS A 80 10.86 6.61 6.99
C LYS A 80 9.93 5.75 7.84
N PRO A 81 9.77 4.44 7.52
CA PRO A 81 8.87 3.56 8.26
C PRO A 81 9.10 3.52 9.77
N GLN A 82 10.35 3.60 10.21
CA GLN A 82 10.72 3.58 11.63
C GLN A 82 10.48 4.90 12.37
N ASP A 83 10.31 5.98 11.63
CA ASP A 83 10.10 7.34 12.15
C ASP A 83 8.63 7.79 12.09
N LEU A 84 7.75 6.93 11.55
CA LEU A 84 6.30 7.16 11.54
C LEU A 84 5.74 7.04 12.96
N GLY A 85 5.04 8.08 13.41
CA GLY A 85 4.35 8.07 14.68
C GLY A 85 3.03 7.27 14.65
N PRO A 86 2.50 6.92 15.84
CA PRO A 86 1.24 6.19 15.96
C PRO A 86 0.03 6.99 15.46
N GLU A 87 0.11 8.31 15.44
CA GLU A 87 -0.93 9.23 14.98
C GLU A 87 -1.30 8.97 13.52
N THR A 88 -0.32 8.74 12.64
CA THR A 88 -0.57 8.43 11.24
C THR A 88 -1.46 7.20 11.09
N ALA A 89 -1.12 6.10 11.77
CA ALA A 89 -1.92 4.87 11.73
C ALA A 89 -3.31 5.07 12.33
N ALA A 90 -3.40 5.81 13.44
CA ALA A 90 -4.66 6.07 14.12
C ALA A 90 -5.65 6.85 13.22
N HIS A 91 -5.20 7.96 12.62
CA HIS A 91 -6.04 8.77 11.75
C HIS A 91 -6.39 8.04 10.44
N MET A 92 -5.46 7.32 9.85
CA MET A 92 -5.74 6.51 8.67
C MET A 92 -6.75 5.39 8.94
N ALA A 93 -6.72 4.78 10.12
CA ALA A 93 -7.70 3.75 10.48
C ALA A 93 -9.12 4.32 10.53
N VAL A 94 -9.29 5.51 11.11
CA VAL A 94 -10.58 6.22 11.15
C VAL A 94 -11.05 6.56 9.73
N ALA A 95 -10.17 7.15 8.90
CA ALA A 95 -10.50 7.51 7.53
C ALA A 95 -10.91 6.29 6.70
N CYS A 96 -10.13 5.21 6.77
CA CYS A 96 -10.41 3.96 6.05
C CYS A 96 -11.73 3.31 6.46
N ASP A 97 -12.05 3.26 7.78
CA ASP A 97 -13.31 2.70 8.25
C ASP A 97 -14.52 3.53 7.79
N ARG A 98 -14.41 4.87 7.87
CA ARG A 98 -15.46 5.78 7.37
C ARG A 98 -15.71 5.59 5.88
N ILE A 99 -14.63 5.61 5.07
CA ILE A 99 -14.72 5.43 3.62
C ILE A 99 -15.31 4.07 3.26
N ARG A 100 -14.86 3.00 3.94
CA ARG A 100 -15.40 1.66 3.72
C ARG A 100 -16.90 1.57 4.01
N ARG A 101 -17.34 2.13 5.13
CA ARG A 101 -18.75 2.11 5.52
C ARG A 101 -19.63 2.93 4.58
N GLU A 102 -19.14 4.08 4.15
CA GLU A 102 -19.86 4.98 3.27
C GLU A 102 -20.02 4.41 1.86
N THR A 103 -18.94 3.85 1.29
CA THR A 103 -18.94 3.41 -0.11
C THR A 103 -19.33 1.94 -0.30
N GLY A 104 -19.15 1.11 0.74
CA GLY A 104 -19.29 -0.34 0.63
C GLY A 104 -18.21 -1.02 -0.24
N LEU A 105 -17.27 -0.26 -0.80
CA LEU A 105 -16.21 -0.77 -1.66
C LEU A 105 -15.08 -1.44 -0.86
N PRO A 106 -14.40 -2.44 -1.44
CA PRO A 106 -13.15 -2.94 -0.89
C PRO A 106 -12.10 -1.83 -0.79
N ILE A 107 -11.48 -1.69 0.38
CA ILE A 107 -10.48 -0.65 0.65
C ILE A 107 -9.09 -1.28 0.75
N GLY A 108 -8.11 -0.62 0.15
CA GLY A 108 -6.70 -0.82 0.37
C GLY A 108 -6.09 0.35 1.15
N VAL A 109 -4.90 0.14 1.69
CA VAL A 109 -4.17 1.13 2.48
C VAL A 109 -2.73 1.24 1.98
N ASN A 110 -2.24 2.45 1.80
CA ASN A 110 -0.82 2.72 1.58
C ASN A 110 -0.36 3.78 2.59
N VAL A 111 0.64 3.44 3.41
CA VAL A 111 1.24 4.38 4.36
C VAL A 111 2.62 4.79 3.84
N LEU A 112 2.74 6.03 3.46
CA LEU A 112 3.96 6.63 2.92
C LEU A 112 4.88 7.14 4.06
N ALA A 113 6.21 6.93 3.92
CA ALA A 113 6.81 6.14 2.87
C ALA A 113 7.07 4.71 3.38
N ASN A 114 6.60 3.73 2.62
CA ASN A 114 6.85 2.29 2.87
C ASN A 114 6.42 1.78 4.25
N GLY A 115 5.43 2.38 4.89
CA GLY A 115 4.94 2.05 6.23
C GLY A 115 4.12 0.76 6.29
N ALA A 116 4.67 -0.37 5.85
CA ALA A 116 3.97 -1.64 5.70
C ALA A 116 3.34 -2.16 7.01
N LEU A 117 4.00 -1.99 8.14
CA LEU A 117 3.47 -2.40 9.45
C LEU A 117 2.28 -1.52 9.85
N HIS A 118 2.42 -0.21 9.66
CA HIS A 118 1.33 0.74 9.90
C HIS A 118 0.13 0.44 9.01
N ALA A 119 0.37 0.19 7.71
CA ALA A 119 -0.69 -0.18 6.77
C ALA A 119 -1.42 -1.47 7.18
N LEU A 120 -0.70 -2.49 7.67
CA LEU A 120 -1.31 -3.71 8.20
C LEU A 120 -2.13 -3.46 9.47
N ALA A 121 -1.65 -2.61 10.38
CA ALA A 121 -2.41 -2.23 11.57
C ALA A 121 -3.69 -1.50 11.20
N VAL A 122 -3.60 -0.52 10.28
CA VAL A 122 -4.76 0.21 9.73
C VAL A 122 -5.74 -0.75 9.07
N ALA A 123 -5.24 -1.64 8.21
CA ALA A 123 -6.09 -2.59 7.49
C ALA A 123 -6.84 -3.54 8.45
N ASN A 124 -6.13 -4.04 9.45
CA ASN A 124 -6.73 -4.90 10.47
C ASN A 124 -7.82 -4.18 11.29
N ALA A 125 -7.58 -2.91 11.67
CA ALA A 125 -8.50 -2.12 12.46
C ALA A 125 -9.74 -1.65 11.66
N SER A 126 -9.55 -1.28 10.39
CA SER A 126 -10.60 -0.71 9.54
C SER A 126 -11.35 -1.74 8.69
N GLY A 127 -10.88 -2.99 8.63
CA GLY A 127 -11.43 -4.01 7.75
C GLY A 127 -11.03 -3.85 6.28
N ALA A 128 -9.92 -3.14 6.00
CA ALA A 128 -9.38 -3.05 4.64
C ALA A 128 -8.91 -4.42 4.16
N ARG A 129 -8.99 -4.65 2.84
CA ARG A 129 -8.79 -5.96 2.22
C ARG A 129 -7.38 -6.18 1.70
N PHE A 130 -6.63 -5.10 1.49
CA PHE A 130 -5.26 -5.16 1.01
C PHE A 130 -4.45 -3.95 1.47
N ILE A 131 -3.13 -4.09 1.38
CA ILE A 131 -2.20 -2.96 1.53
C ILE A 131 -1.37 -2.83 0.27
N ARG A 132 -0.93 -1.60 -0.06
CA ARG A 132 0.14 -1.35 -1.02
C ARG A 132 1.43 -1.11 -0.26
N VAL A 133 2.53 -1.67 -0.77
CA VAL A 133 3.88 -1.51 -0.20
C VAL A 133 4.83 -1.07 -1.30
N ASN A 134 5.50 0.06 -1.10
CA ASN A 134 6.34 0.67 -2.13
C ASN A 134 7.67 -0.09 -2.33
N GLN A 135 8.24 -0.65 -1.26
CA GLN A 135 9.43 -1.50 -1.33
C GLN A 135 9.21 -2.76 -0.50
N TRP A 136 9.04 -3.88 -1.19
CA TRP A 136 8.76 -5.16 -0.57
C TRP A 136 10.00 -6.01 -0.37
N ALA A 137 10.81 -6.14 -1.41
CA ALA A 137 12.10 -6.85 -1.44
C ALA A 137 13.18 -5.90 -1.93
N ASN A 138 14.45 -6.18 -1.64
CA ASN A 138 15.60 -5.34 -2.01
C ASN A 138 15.57 -3.96 -1.31
N ALA A 139 16.15 -2.94 -1.94
CA ALA A 139 16.19 -1.57 -1.43
C ALA A 139 16.34 -0.56 -2.57
N TYR A 140 16.02 0.71 -2.31
CA TYR A 140 16.26 1.84 -3.21
C TYR A 140 16.53 3.12 -2.42
N ILE A 141 17.00 4.18 -3.10
CA ILE A 141 17.17 5.50 -2.51
C ILE A 141 16.00 6.37 -2.94
N ALA A 142 15.19 6.78 -1.97
CA ALA A 142 14.09 7.73 -2.12
C ALA A 142 14.49 9.12 -1.62
N ASN A 143 13.56 10.07 -1.64
CA ASN A 143 13.76 11.39 -1.03
C ASN A 143 14.02 11.29 0.47
N GLU A 144 13.44 10.28 1.12
CA GLU A 144 13.60 9.96 2.55
C GLU A 144 14.95 9.28 2.86
N GLY A 145 15.73 8.92 1.83
CA GLY A 145 16.99 8.20 1.92
C GLY A 145 16.84 6.71 1.57
N LEU A 146 17.66 5.85 2.17
CA LEU A 146 17.59 4.40 1.94
C LEU A 146 16.29 3.83 2.49
N ILE A 147 15.53 3.19 1.61
CA ILE A 147 14.32 2.43 1.94
C ILE A 147 14.58 0.96 1.64
N GLU A 148 14.37 0.12 2.62
CA GLU A 148 14.62 -1.32 2.58
C GLU A 148 13.31 -2.11 2.50
N GLY A 149 13.40 -3.33 1.95
CA GLY A 149 12.26 -4.22 1.76
C GLY A 149 11.60 -4.64 3.07
N ALA A 150 10.29 -4.44 3.17
CA ALA A 150 9.51 -4.68 4.38
C ALA A 150 9.02 -6.14 4.53
N ALA A 151 9.22 -7.01 3.55
CA ALA A 151 8.54 -8.31 3.46
C ALA A 151 8.67 -9.18 4.72
N ALA A 152 9.88 -9.32 5.25
CA ALA A 152 10.14 -10.22 6.37
C ALA A 152 9.42 -9.79 7.66
N THR A 153 9.47 -8.50 7.98
CA THR A 153 8.82 -7.93 9.17
C THR A 153 7.30 -7.86 9.00
N ALA A 154 6.85 -7.42 7.83
CA ALA A 154 5.43 -7.29 7.52
C ALA A 154 4.68 -8.64 7.53
N LEU A 155 5.26 -9.71 6.95
CA LEU A 155 4.64 -11.03 6.97
C LEU A 155 4.52 -11.63 8.37
N ARG A 156 5.54 -11.41 9.22
CA ARG A 156 5.50 -11.83 10.64
C ARG A 156 4.44 -11.04 11.40
N TYR A 157 4.38 -9.73 11.19
CA TYR A 157 3.40 -8.87 11.82
C TYR A 157 1.97 -9.20 11.37
N ARG A 158 1.74 -9.41 10.06
CA ARG A 158 0.46 -9.89 9.53
C ARG A 158 0.01 -11.18 10.22
N ARG A 159 0.94 -12.12 10.45
CA ARG A 159 0.66 -13.37 11.17
C ARG A 159 0.28 -13.12 12.62
N ALA A 160 1.03 -12.24 13.32
CA ALA A 160 0.76 -11.91 14.73
C ALA A 160 -0.60 -11.24 14.93
N LEU A 161 -1.04 -10.41 13.97
CA LEU A 161 -2.36 -9.78 13.96
C LEU A 161 -3.51 -10.73 13.60
N GLY A 162 -3.25 -11.95 13.13
CA GLY A 162 -4.29 -12.82 12.58
C GLY A 162 -4.87 -12.33 11.24
N ALA A 163 -4.19 -11.39 10.56
CA ALA A 163 -4.67 -10.69 9.36
C ALA A 163 -4.23 -11.35 8.04
N GLN A 164 -4.26 -12.69 7.96
CA GLN A 164 -3.79 -13.43 6.79
C GLN A 164 -4.65 -13.23 5.53
N ASP A 165 -5.84 -12.74 5.68
CA ASP A 165 -6.78 -12.37 4.61
C ASP A 165 -6.50 -10.99 4.01
N VAL A 166 -5.73 -10.13 4.69
CA VAL A 166 -5.23 -8.88 4.12
C VAL A 166 -4.17 -9.18 3.06
N ARG A 167 -4.45 -8.81 1.81
CA ARG A 167 -3.56 -9.06 0.67
C ARG A 167 -2.46 -8.01 0.58
N ILE A 168 -1.30 -8.43 0.08
CA ILE A 168 -0.13 -7.57 -0.13
C ILE A 168 0.00 -7.27 -1.61
N PHE A 169 -0.17 -6.00 -2.00
CA PHE A 169 0.13 -5.49 -3.33
C PHE A 169 1.45 -4.73 -3.24
N ALA A 170 2.46 -5.18 -3.95
CA ALA A 170 3.81 -4.65 -3.83
C ALA A 170 4.31 -4.04 -5.14
N ASP A 171 4.91 -2.85 -5.06
CA ASP A 171 5.57 -2.26 -6.21
C ASP A 171 6.83 -3.08 -6.53
N ALA A 172 7.03 -3.41 -7.82
CA ALA A 172 8.24 -4.08 -8.26
C ALA A 172 9.40 -3.09 -8.44
N HIS A 173 9.08 -1.89 -8.89
CA HIS A 173 10.04 -0.80 -9.14
C HIS A 173 9.31 0.52 -8.91
N VAL A 174 9.32 1.00 -7.68
CA VAL A 174 8.54 2.17 -7.29
C VAL A 174 9.06 3.45 -7.96
N LYS A 175 8.15 4.33 -8.32
CA LYS A 175 8.47 5.68 -8.86
C LYS A 175 9.16 6.58 -7.83
N HIS A 176 9.74 7.68 -8.30
CA HIS A 176 10.40 8.71 -7.49
C HIS A 176 11.64 8.26 -6.71
N GLY A 177 12.29 7.18 -7.14
CA GLY A 177 13.48 6.67 -6.47
C GLY A 177 14.62 6.33 -7.42
N ALA A 178 15.83 6.24 -6.86
CA ALA A 178 17.03 5.77 -7.55
C ALA A 178 17.26 4.28 -7.20
N HIS A 179 17.18 3.44 -8.21
CA HIS A 179 17.34 1.98 -8.07
C HIS A 179 18.74 1.49 -8.46
N ALA A 180 19.74 2.36 -8.37
CA ALA A 180 21.12 2.06 -8.78
C ALA A 180 21.72 0.84 -8.07
N ILE A 181 21.32 0.57 -6.83
CA ILE A 181 21.85 -0.58 -6.06
C ILE A 181 21.35 -1.95 -6.55
N VAL A 182 20.35 -1.97 -7.42
CA VAL A 182 19.80 -3.19 -8.03
C VAL A 182 19.85 -3.12 -9.56
N GLN A 183 20.60 -2.17 -10.11
CA GLN A 183 20.66 -1.90 -11.57
C GLN A 183 21.25 -3.06 -12.39
N ASP A 184 22.04 -3.92 -11.78
CA ASP A 184 22.57 -5.14 -12.38
C ASP A 184 21.51 -6.23 -12.58
N ARG A 185 20.30 -6.03 -12.08
CA ARG A 185 19.19 -6.99 -12.15
C ARG A 185 18.07 -6.47 -13.04
N PRO A 186 17.61 -7.25 -14.02
CA PRO A 186 16.47 -6.84 -14.84
C PRO A 186 15.17 -6.82 -14.01
N ILE A 187 14.19 -6.04 -14.45
CA ILE A 187 12.88 -5.92 -13.77
C ILE A 187 12.20 -7.28 -13.54
N SER A 188 12.39 -8.23 -14.46
CA SER A 188 11.85 -9.59 -14.32
C SER A 188 12.40 -10.34 -13.10
N GLU A 189 13.66 -10.11 -12.72
CA GLU A 189 14.24 -10.70 -11.51
C GLU A 189 13.73 -9.98 -10.24
N LEU A 190 13.57 -8.65 -10.30
CA LEU A 190 12.98 -7.89 -9.20
C LEU A 190 11.52 -8.33 -8.95
N VAL A 191 10.75 -8.59 -10.00
CA VAL A 191 9.40 -9.16 -9.90
C VAL A 191 9.43 -10.54 -9.22
N ARG A 192 10.37 -11.41 -9.62
CA ARG A 192 10.54 -12.74 -8.99
C ARG A 192 10.89 -12.65 -7.51
N ASP A 193 11.70 -11.68 -7.10
CA ASP A 193 12.01 -11.45 -5.69
C ASP A 193 10.74 -11.07 -4.91
N VAL A 194 9.91 -10.18 -5.46
CA VAL A 194 8.63 -9.79 -4.84
C VAL A 194 7.69 -10.99 -4.70
N GLU A 195 7.59 -11.83 -5.72
CA GLU A 195 6.81 -13.08 -5.67
C GLU A 195 7.38 -14.08 -4.66
N PHE A 196 8.70 -14.28 -4.68
CA PHE A 196 9.39 -15.20 -3.75
C PHE A 196 9.18 -14.79 -2.30
N PHE A 197 9.14 -13.49 -2.02
CA PHE A 197 8.81 -12.94 -0.71
C PHE A 197 7.31 -12.84 -0.43
N ASN A 198 6.49 -13.60 -1.20
CA ASN A 198 5.07 -13.81 -0.92
C ASN A 198 4.18 -12.55 -0.98
N ALA A 199 4.44 -11.60 -1.86
CA ALA A 199 3.42 -10.64 -2.26
C ALA A 199 2.24 -11.36 -2.93
N ASP A 200 1.04 -10.82 -2.80
CA ASP A 200 -0.18 -11.39 -3.37
C ASP A 200 -0.50 -10.81 -4.75
N ALA A 201 0.02 -9.62 -5.06
CA ALA A 201 -0.03 -8.97 -6.38
C ALA A 201 1.17 -8.04 -6.56
N ILE A 202 1.51 -7.76 -7.82
CA ILE A 202 2.61 -6.88 -8.21
C ILE A 202 2.04 -5.63 -8.85
N ILE A 203 2.60 -4.47 -8.50
CA ILE A 203 2.25 -3.18 -9.07
C ILE A 203 3.40 -2.72 -9.96
N ALA A 204 3.12 -2.45 -11.22
CA ALA A 204 4.02 -1.75 -12.14
C ALA A 204 3.68 -0.25 -12.12
N THR A 205 4.70 0.59 -11.98
CA THR A 205 4.55 2.04 -11.99
C THR A 205 5.42 2.68 -13.06
N GLY A 206 5.06 3.88 -13.52
CA GLY A 206 5.96 4.70 -14.34
C GLY A 206 7.05 5.37 -13.50
N GLN A 207 7.85 6.21 -14.14
CA GLN A 207 8.97 6.93 -13.50
C GLN A 207 8.51 7.99 -12.50
N ARG A 208 7.35 8.61 -12.73
CA ARG A 208 6.76 9.67 -11.90
C ARG A 208 5.24 9.53 -11.88
N THR A 209 4.61 10.22 -10.95
CA THR A 209 3.15 10.33 -10.92
C THR A 209 2.63 10.88 -12.24
N GLY A 210 1.64 10.21 -12.85
CA GLY A 210 1.07 10.59 -14.14
C GLY A 210 1.82 10.06 -15.37
N HIS A 211 2.99 9.42 -15.20
CA HIS A 211 3.66 8.74 -16.30
C HIS A 211 3.13 7.31 -16.46
N SER A 212 3.03 6.85 -17.70
CA SER A 212 2.71 5.45 -17.99
C SER A 212 3.75 4.51 -17.38
N ALA A 213 3.33 3.31 -17.03
CA ALA A 213 4.25 2.21 -16.76
C ALA A 213 4.83 1.74 -18.10
N ASP A 214 6.16 1.57 -18.17
CA ASP A 214 6.90 1.10 -19.35
C ASP A 214 6.93 -0.43 -19.38
#